data_d66f0dd039fb886e1b3727b7e4194dae
#
_entry.id   d66f0dd039fb886e1b3727b7e4194dae
#
_cell.length_a   1.000
_cell.length_b   1.000
_cell.length_c   1.000
_cell.angle_alpha   90.00
_cell.angle_beta   90.00
_cell.angle_gamma   90.00
#
_symmetry.space_group_name_H-M   'P 1'
#
loop_
_entity.id
_entity.type
_entity.pdbx_description
1 polymer ?
#
loop_
_entity_poly.entity_id
_entity_poly.type
_entity_poly.pdbx_seq_one_letter_code
_entity_poly.pdbx_strand_id
1 'polypeptide(L)'
;MNDASPSSRREFIKSTGRLAAVSALAGVALPSVHAAGSDLIRIVLVGCGGRGTGAASDALSTKSGPIKLVAMADVFEDRLAKSFEQLSGKFSDQVDVPDDRKFIGFDGYRKAMDCLKSGDVAIFATPPAFRWVHFTYAIQKGLNVFMEKPVTVDGPTTRKLFALAEESEKKNMKVGVGLMIRHCKARQELHRRIEAGEIGEVGLLRAYRMAGQAAHAGPCPSDQSEVGYQIRRFHSFLWASGGIFSDFNIHQIDE
;
A
#
# COMPACT_ATOMS: atom_id res chain seq x y z
N MET A 1 25.32 -19.80 -59.26
CA MET A 1 25.33 -21.02 -58.47
C MET A 1 25.76 -20.60 -57.06
N ASN A 2 24.79 -20.36 -56.12
CA ASN A 2 25.11 -20.05 -54.76
C ASN A 2 25.15 -21.35 -53.98
N ASP A 3 26.35 -21.73 -53.58
CA ASP A 3 26.60 -22.89 -52.73
C ASP A 3 26.30 -22.50 -51.27
N ALA A 4 25.13 -22.85 -50.81
CA ALA A 4 24.77 -22.71 -49.41
C ALA A 4 25.24 -23.96 -48.65
N SER A 5 26.38 -23.86 -47.96
CA SER A 5 26.87 -24.90 -47.06
C SER A 5 25.81 -25.24 -46.00
N PRO A 6 25.54 -26.52 -45.72
CA PRO A 6 24.56 -26.89 -44.69
C PRO A 6 25.04 -26.46 -43.30
N SER A 7 24.21 -25.69 -42.60
CA SER A 7 24.52 -25.28 -41.25
C SER A 7 24.69 -26.49 -40.33
N SER A 8 25.74 -26.50 -39.51
CA SER A 8 26.00 -27.58 -38.58
C SER A 8 24.92 -27.71 -37.54
N ARG A 9 24.64 -28.95 -37.07
CA ARG A 9 23.66 -29.24 -36.02
C ARG A 9 23.89 -28.38 -34.75
N ARG A 10 25.12 -28.01 -34.50
CA ARG A 10 25.54 -27.16 -33.40
C ARG A 10 25.15 -25.68 -33.61
N GLU A 11 25.19 -25.18 -34.82
CA GLU A 11 24.75 -23.82 -35.18
C GLU A 11 23.25 -23.71 -35.20
N PHE A 12 22.54 -24.75 -35.65
CA PHE A 12 21.08 -24.82 -35.56
C PHE A 12 20.60 -24.81 -34.14
N ILE A 13 21.20 -25.58 -33.23
CA ILE A 13 20.85 -25.59 -31.80
C ILE A 13 21.16 -24.22 -31.14
N LYS A 14 22.26 -23.56 -31.48
CA LYS A 14 22.59 -22.23 -30.98
C LYS A 14 21.62 -21.14 -31.46
N SER A 15 21.23 -21.20 -32.75
CA SER A 15 20.28 -20.23 -33.31
C SER A 15 18.86 -20.44 -32.78
N THR A 16 18.42 -21.71 -32.66
CA THR A 16 17.12 -22.05 -32.10
C THR A 16 17.03 -21.73 -30.60
N GLY A 17 18.10 -21.96 -29.84
CA GLY A 17 18.19 -21.58 -28.43
C GLY A 17 18.16 -20.07 -28.24
N ARG A 18 18.78 -19.27 -29.11
CA ARG A 18 18.69 -17.80 -29.06
C ARG A 18 17.31 -17.27 -29.45
N LEU A 19 16.65 -17.84 -30.45
CA LEU A 19 15.28 -17.50 -30.83
C LEU A 19 14.27 -17.89 -29.75
N ALA A 20 14.42 -19.04 -29.10
CA ALA A 20 13.56 -19.46 -27.98
C ALA A 20 13.75 -18.58 -26.73
N ALA A 21 14.97 -18.13 -26.42
CA ALA A 21 15.25 -17.21 -25.34
C ALA A 21 14.65 -15.82 -25.60
N VAL A 22 14.70 -15.33 -26.84
CA VAL A 22 14.10 -14.04 -27.24
C VAL A 22 12.58 -14.11 -27.22
N SER A 23 11.98 -15.24 -27.67
CA SER A 23 10.52 -15.40 -27.65
C SER A 23 9.95 -15.66 -26.24
N ALA A 24 10.71 -16.30 -25.35
CA ALA A 24 10.32 -16.47 -23.95
C ALA A 24 10.36 -15.14 -23.17
N LEU A 25 11.24 -14.22 -23.56
CA LEU A 25 11.31 -12.87 -22.95
C LEU A 25 10.34 -11.87 -23.60
N ALA A 26 9.88 -12.10 -24.83
CA ALA A 26 8.95 -11.20 -25.53
C ALA A 26 7.51 -11.24 -24.97
N GLY A 27 7.16 -12.23 -24.12
CA GLY A 27 5.87 -12.33 -23.47
C GLY A 27 5.88 -11.86 -21.99
N VAL A 28 7.05 -11.59 -21.43
CA VAL A 28 7.19 -11.03 -20.09
C VAL A 28 7.35 -9.52 -20.25
N ALA A 29 6.26 -8.78 -20.14
CA ALA A 29 6.36 -7.35 -19.85
C ALA A 29 7.04 -7.23 -18.47
N LEU A 30 8.36 -7.13 -18.46
CA LEU A 30 9.09 -6.73 -17.26
C LEU A 30 8.55 -5.35 -16.91
N PRO A 31 7.95 -5.19 -15.70
CA PRO A 31 7.57 -3.86 -15.29
C PRO A 31 8.83 -3.00 -15.36
N SER A 32 8.76 -1.89 -16.07
CA SER A 32 9.81 -0.88 -16.06
C SER A 32 9.82 -0.17 -14.72
N VAL A 33 10.12 -0.94 -13.67
CA VAL A 33 10.46 -0.38 -12.37
C VAL A 33 11.86 0.18 -12.54
N HIS A 34 11.93 1.50 -12.65
CA HIS A 34 13.20 2.25 -12.71
C HIS A 34 14.11 2.02 -13.94
N ALA A 35 13.57 1.90 -15.15
CA ALA A 35 14.35 1.82 -16.38
C ALA A 35 15.10 3.11 -16.78
N ALA A 36 15.16 4.12 -15.94
CA ALA A 36 15.88 5.37 -16.16
C ALA A 36 16.75 5.76 -14.96
N GLY A 37 17.82 5.03 -14.71
CA GLY A 37 19.04 5.59 -14.11
C GLY A 37 19.10 5.74 -12.59
N SER A 38 18.11 5.36 -11.79
CA SER A 38 18.30 5.25 -10.33
C SER A 38 17.37 4.21 -9.72
N ASP A 39 17.90 3.34 -8.87
CA ASP A 39 17.15 2.35 -8.07
C ASP A 39 16.38 2.99 -6.91
N LEU A 40 16.34 4.32 -6.83
CA LEU A 40 15.69 5.07 -5.76
C LEU A 40 14.17 5.01 -5.90
N ILE A 41 13.52 4.42 -4.90
CA ILE A 41 12.08 4.46 -4.73
C ILE A 41 11.71 5.71 -3.92
N ARG A 42 10.88 6.58 -4.50
CA ARG A 42 10.30 7.70 -3.74
C ARG A 42 8.97 7.27 -3.15
N ILE A 43 8.74 7.68 -1.92
CA ILE A 43 7.48 7.44 -1.24
C ILE A 43 6.85 8.74 -0.77
N VAL A 44 5.52 8.78 -0.70
CA VAL A 44 4.76 9.82 -0.02
C VAL A 44 3.88 9.23 1.06
N LEU A 45 3.67 9.98 2.13
CA LEU A 45 2.76 9.60 3.21
C LEU A 45 1.49 10.45 3.15
N VAL A 46 0.34 9.81 3.02
CA VAL A 46 -0.99 10.42 3.10
C VAL A 46 -1.71 9.89 4.32
N GLY A 47 -1.91 10.77 5.31
CA GLY A 47 -2.38 10.41 6.66
C GLY A 47 -1.22 10.23 7.64
N CYS A 48 -0.88 11.31 8.35
CA CYS A 48 0.28 11.43 9.23
C CYS A 48 -0.03 11.11 10.70
N GLY A 49 -1.07 10.32 10.97
CA GLY A 49 -1.34 9.79 12.30
C GLY A 49 -0.31 8.75 12.74
N GLY A 50 -0.45 8.21 13.96
CA GLY A 50 0.50 7.23 14.51
C GLY A 50 0.71 6.01 13.60
N ARG A 51 -0.37 5.48 12.97
CA ARG A 51 -0.23 4.34 12.04
C ARG A 51 0.49 4.73 10.74
N GLY A 52 0.21 5.92 10.19
CA GLY A 52 0.89 6.41 9.00
C GLY A 52 2.39 6.64 9.26
N THR A 53 2.73 7.29 10.37
CA THR A 53 4.12 7.46 10.81
C THR A 53 4.84 6.11 10.94
N GLY A 54 4.17 5.12 11.56
CA GLY A 54 4.69 3.76 11.65
C GLY A 54 4.91 3.11 10.28
N ALA A 55 3.94 3.18 9.37
CA ALA A 55 4.06 2.60 8.04
C ALA A 55 5.20 3.23 7.21
N ALA A 56 5.36 4.56 7.30
CA ALA A 56 6.49 5.24 6.67
C ALA A 56 7.83 4.82 7.31
N SER A 57 7.89 4.72 8.64
CA SER A 57 9.08 4.20 9.35
C SER A 57 9.44 2.77 8.94
N ASP A 58 8.44 1.90 8.79
CA ASP A 58 8.65 0.52 8.35
C ASP A 58 9.19 0.49 6.91
N ALA A 59 8.61 1.30 6.00
CA ALA A 59 9.09 1.43 4.63
C ALA A 59 10.54 1.92 4.57
N LEU A 60 10.89 2.97 5.31
CA LEU A 60 12.25 3.52 5.37
C LEU A 60 13.25 2.58 6.03
N SER A 61 12.80 1.61 6.83
CA SER A 61 13.63 0.60 7.48
C SER A 61 13.94 -0.61 6.58
N THR A 62 13.33 -0.71 5.39
CA THR A 62 13.60 -1.84 4.49
C THR A 62 15.01 -1.77 3.90
N LYS A 63 15.58 -2.94 3.63
CA LYS A 63 16.93 -3.07 3.07
C LYS A 63 16.94 -3.48 1.60
N SER A 64 15.78 -3.46 0.94
CA SER A 64 15.62 -3.96 -0.44
C SER A 64 16.09 -2.97 -1.51
N GLY A 65 16.47 -1.76 -1.13
CA GLY A 65 16.94 -0.71 -2.03
C GLY A 65 16.87 0.68 -1.37
N PRO A 66 17.37 1.71 -2.03
CA PRO A 66 17.30 3.07 -1.51
C PRO A 66 15.86 3.61 -1.59
N ILE A 67 15.37 4.15 -0.46
CA ILE A 67 14.03 4.74 -0.35
C ILE A 67 14.14 6.15 0.22
N LYS A 68 13.35 7.09 -0.32
CA LYS A 68 13.20 8.44 0.22
C LYS A 68 11.74 8.82 0.38
N LEU A 69 11.39 9.37 1.54
CA LEU A 69 10.13 10.08 1.77
C LEU A 69 10.27 11.50 1.21
N VAL A 70 9.45 11.85 0.21
CA VAL A 70 9.61 13.12 -0.53
C VAL A 70 8.47 14.11 -0.36
N ALA A 71 7.31 13.68 0.16
CA ALA A 71 6.20 14.56 0.51
C ALA A 71 5.29 13.92 1.56
N MET A 72 4.57 14.75 2.30
CA MET A 72 3.61 14.33 3.32
C MET A 72 2.31 15.13 3.20
N ALA A 73 1.18 14.49 3.50
CA ALA A 73 -0.13 15.12 3.49
C ALA A 73 -1.01 14.65 4.66
N ASP A 74 -1.66 15.58 5.32
CA ASP A 74 -2.71 15.34 6.32
C ASP A 74 -3.72 16.50 6.30
N VAL A 75 -4.91 16.27 6.83
CA VAL A 75 -5.88 17.36 7.06
C VAL A 75 -5.57 18.15 8.33
N PHE A 76 -4.70 17.62 9.20
CA PHE A 76 -4.32 18.20 10.47
C PHE A 76 -2.83 18.54 10.51
N GLU A 77 -2.53 19.82 10.66
CA GLU A 77 -1.15 20.34 10.69
C GLU A 77 -0.35 19.73 11.86
N ASP A 78 -0.94 19.65 13.05
CA ASP A 78 -0.30 19.07 14.24
C ASP A 78 0.12 17.61 14.04
N ARG A 79 -0.68 16.81 13.32
CA ARG A 79 -0.33 15.42 12.98
C ARG A 79 0.82 15.35 11.99
N LEU A 80 0.76 16.18 10.96
CA LEU A 80 1.83 16.21 9.95
C LEU A 80 3.15 16.67 10.58
N ALA A 81 3.15 17.75 11.34
CA ALA A 81 4.35 18.29 12.01
C ALA A 81 4.99 17.25 12.94
N LYS A 82 4.21 16.62 13.81
CA LYS A 82 4.69 15.58 14.71
C LYS A 82 5.27 14.36 13.98
N SER A 83 4.59 13.92 12.92
CA SER A 83 5.05 12.80 12.10
C SER A 83 6.37 13.13 11.39
N PHE A 84 6.47 14.32 10.82
CA PHE A 84 7.68 14.80 10.17
C PHE A 84 8.86 14.85 11.16
N GLU A 85 8.67 15.43 12.34
CA GLU A 85 9.71 15.47 13.39
C GLU A 85 10.22 14.07 13.75
N GLN A 86 9.31 13.12 13.97
CA GLN A 86 9.67 11.74 14.32
C GLN A 86 10.42 11.02 13.19
N LEU A 87 9.97 11.18 11.95
CA LEU A 87 10.59 10.53 10.80
C LEU A 87 11.93 11.14 10.45
N SER A 88 12.04 12.47 10.43
CA SER A 88 13.31 13.16 10.14
C SER A 88 14.35 12.93 11.23
N GLY A 89 13.94 12.85 12.50
CA GLY A 89 14.85 12.53 13.60
C GLY A 89 15.40 11.11 13.54
N LYS A 90 14.64 10.16 12.99
CA LYS A 90 15.06 8.75 12.88
C LYS A 90 15.76 8.41 11.55
N PHE A 91 15.38 9.08 10.46
CA PHE A 91 15.79 8.77 9.08
C PHE A 91 16.25 10.02 8.35
N SER A 92 17.14 10.82 8.94
CA SER A 92 17.59 12.12 8.41
C SER A 92 18.01 12.06 6.94
N ASP A 93 18.72 11.01 6.52
CA ASP A 93 19.24 10.86 5.15
C ASP A 93 18.20 10.40 4.13
N GLN A 94 17.05 9.89 4.61
CA GLN A 94 15.98 9.33 3.78
C GLN A 94 14.71 10.20 3.77
N VAL A 95 14.62 11.21 4.63
CA VAL A 95 13.49 12.15 4.68
C VAL A 95 13.87 13.44 3.97
N ASP A 96 13.35 13.61 2.76
CA ASP A 96 13.59 14.78 1.88
C ASP A 96 12.24 15.48 1.62
N VAL A 97 11.69 16.06 2.69
CA VAL A 97 10.36 16.71 2.69
C VAL A 97 10.54 18.19 3.07
N PRO A 98 10.82 19.07 2.11
CA PRO A 98 10.87 20.49 2.35
C PRO A 98 9.47 21.06 2.65
N ASP A 99 9.39 22.29 3.13
CA ASP A 99 8.13 22.88 3.61
C ASP A 99 7.05 22.99 2.52
N ASP A 100 7.45 23.23 1.27
CA ASP A 100 6.56 23.27 0.10
C ASP A 100 6.00 21.89 -0.31
N ARG A 101 6.46 20.80 0.32
CA ARG A 101 5.96 19.43 0.14
C ARG A 101 5.27 18.86 1.39
N LYS A 102 4.90 19.73 2.31
CA LYS A 102 4.06 19.44 3.47
C LYS A 102 2.66 19.98 3.21
N PHE A 103 1.75 19.12 2.80
CA PHE A 103 0.44 19.55 2.31
C PHE A 103 -0.65 19.35 3.35
N ILE A 104 -1.34 20.44 3.70
CA ILE A 104 -2.46 20.43 4.64
C ILE A 104 -3.79 20.55 3.87
N GLY A 105 -4.80 19.80 4.33
CA GLY A 105 -6.15 19.84 3.80
C GLY A 105 -6.54 18.67 2.92
N PHE A 106 -7.80 18.68 2.48
CA PHE A 106 -8.41 17.55 1.78
C PHE A 106 -7.79 17.27 0.40
N ASP A 107 -7.24 18.26 -0.27
CA ASP A 107 -6.55 18.09 -1.56
C ASP A 107 -5.06 17.77 -1.42
N GLY A 108 -4.54 17.77 -0.20
CA GLY A 108 -3.13 17.52 0.09
C GLY A 108 -2.63 16.20 -0.49
N TYR A 109 -3.47 15.15 -0.51
CA TYR A 109 -3.12 13.85 -1.08
C TYR A 109 -2.73 13.93 -2.57
N ARG A 110 -3.42 14.77 -3.36
CA ARG A 110 -3.10 14.96 -4.79
C ARG A 110 -1.74 15.61 -4.95
N LYS A 111 -1.54 16.73 -4.24
CA LYS A 111 -0.28 17.48 -4.27
C LYS A 111 0.91 16.61 -3.84
N ALA A 112 0.73 15.79 -2.81
CA ALA A 112 1.77 14.85 -2.38
C ALA A 112 2.07 13.81 -3.47
N MET A 113 1.05 13.18 -4.06
CA MET A 113 1.25 12.21 -5.14
C MET A 113 1.78 12.83 -6.43
N ASP A 114 1.56 14.13 -6.67
CA ASP A 114 2.14 14.86 -7.81
C ASP A 114 3.66 15.04 -7.69
N CYS A 115 4.23 14.87 -6.49
CA CYS A 115 5.68 14.80 -6.28
C CYS A 115 6.31 13.48 -6.73
N LEU A 116 5.50 12.49 -7.10
CA LEU A 116 5.93 11.14 -7.51
C LEU A 116 5.90 10.96 -9.02
N LYS A 117 6.62 9.94 -9.47
CA LYS A 117 6.60 9.44 -10.85
C LYS A 117 5.94 8.07 -10.89
N SER A 118 5.48 7.65 -12.06
CA SER A 118 5.00 6.28 -12.27
C SER A 118 6.04 5.27 -11.77
N GLY A 119 5.59 4.27 -11.00
CA GLY A 119 6.43 3.27 -10.35
C GLY A 119 6.85 3.59 -8.91
N ASP A 120 6.78 4.85 -8.47
CA ASP A 120 6.97 5.24 -7.07
C ASP A 120 5.79 4.76 -6.19
N VAL A 121 5.86 4.95 -4.87
CA VAL A 121 4.90 4.37 -3.93
C VAL A 121 4.18 5.43 -3.11
N ALA A 122 2.84 5.35 -3.08
CA ALA A 122 2.02 6.13 -2.16
C ALA A 122 1.59 5.28 -0.95
N ILE A 123 1.80 5.79 0.27
CA ILE A 123 1.38 5.16 1.52
C ILE A 123 0.12 5.85 2.02
N PHE A 124 -0.98 5.10 2.20
CA PHE A 124 -2.26 5.62 2.67
C PHE A 124 -2.60 5.10 4.05
N ALA A 125 -2.65 5.99 5.03
CA ALA A 125 -3.06 5.72 6.40
C ALA A 125 -4.17 6.67 6.90
N THR A 126 -4.95 7.20 5.98
CA THR A 126 -6.16 8.01 6.24
C THR A 126 -7.31 7.12 6.73
N PRO A 127 -8.40 7.67 7.28
CA PRO A 127 -9.59 6.89 7.55
C PRO A 127 -10.11 6.16 6.30
N PRO A 128 -10.61 4.92 6.42
CA PRO A 128 -10.93 4.07 5.27
C PRO A 128 -12.00 4.63 4.32
N ALA A 129 -12.86 5.53 4.79
CA ALA A 129 -13.85 6.21 3.94
C ALA A 129 -13.22 6.98 2.77
N PHE A 130 -11.99 7.47 2.91
CA PHE A 130 -11.29 8.22 1.88
C PHE A 130 -10.44 7.35 0.94
N ARG A 131 -10.30 6.06 1.25
CA ARG A 131 -9.35 5.17 0.60
C ARG A 131 -9.57 5.03 -0.90
N TRP A 132 -10.81 4.84 -1.33
CA TRP A 132 -11.15 4.68 -2.74
C TRP A 132 -10.80 5.94 -3.56
N VAL A 133 -10.98 7.13 -2.98
CA VAL A 133 -10.64 8.41 -3.63
C VAL A 133 -9.14 8.51 -3.87
N HIS A 134 -8.34 8.22 -2.84
CA HIS A 134 -6.87 8.26 -2.92
C HIS A 134 -6.34 7.20 -3.89
N PHE A 135 -6.90 5.99 -3.83
CA PHE A 135 -6.49 4.90 -4.71
C PHE A 135 -6.83 5.17 -6.18
N THR A 136 -7.99 5.76 -6.45
CA THR A 136 -8.35 6.22 -7.82
C THR A 136 -7.27 7.15 -8.38
N TYR A 137 -6.83 8.13 -7.60
CA TYR A 137 -5.81 9.07 -8.05
C TYR A 137 -4.44 8.40 -8.24
N ALA A 138 -4.06 7.50 -7.34
CA ALA A 138 -2.82 6.73 -7.50
C ALA A 138 -2.80 5.90 -8.78
N ILE A 139 -3.94 5.26 -9.14
CA ILE A 139 -4.08 4.50 -10.38
C ILE A 139 -3.93 5.41 -11.61
N GLN A 140 -4.52 6.61 -11.59
CA GLN A 140 -4.36 7.59 -12.66
C GLN A 140 -2.91 8.00 -12.86
N LYS A 141 -2.14 8.10 -11.77
CA LYS A 141 -0.72 8.47 -11.79
C LYS A 141 0.22 7.28 -12.04
N GLY A 142 -0.28 6.05 -12.07
CA GLY A 142 0.54 4.83 -12.23
C GLY A 142 1.45 4.56 -11.03
N LEU A 143 0.99 4.89 -9.82
CA LEU A 143 1.76 4.72 -8.58
C LEU A 143 1.47 3.38 -7.94
N ASN A 144 2.51 2.70 -7.44
CA ASN A 144 2.32 1.60 -6.53
C ASN A 144 1.74 2.11 -5.20
N VAL A 145 1.03 1.26 -4.48
CA VAL A 145 0.30 1.67 -3.29
C VAL A 145 0.53 0.70 -2.14
N PHE A 146 0.83 1.23 -0.97
CA PHE A 146 0.58 0.57 0.30
C PHE A 146 -0.57 1.29 1.00
N MET A 147 -1.59 0.54 1.43
CA MET A 147 -2.70 1.13 2.17
C MET A 147 -3.02 0.33 3.43
N GLU A 148 -3.32 1.05 4.51
CA GLU A 148 -3.73 0.42 5.77
C GLU A 148 -5.13 -0.20 5.67
N LYS A 149 -5.33 -1.23 6.44
CA LYS A 149 -6.63 -1.85 6.65
C LYS A 149 -7.53 -0.95 7.56
N PRO A 150 -8.87 -1.07 7.48
CA PRO A 150 -9.64 -1.65 6.37
C PRO A 150 -9.56 -0.74 5.14
N VAL A 151 -9.87 -1.29 3.98
CA VAL A 151 -9.78 -0.53 2.72
C VAL A 151 -11.10 0.10 2.30
N THR A 152 -12.19 -0.28 2.94
CA THR A 152 -13.56 0.21 2.68
C THR A 152 -14.33 0.37 3.99
N VAL A 153 -15.48 1.04 3.92
CA VAL A 153 -16.39 1.25 5.06
C VAL A 153 -17.79 0.67 4.83
N ASP A 154 -18.16 0.41 3.57
CA ASP A 154 -19.52 -0.03 3.20
C ASP A 154 -19.54 -0.82 1.88
N GLY A 155 -20.69 -1.40 1.54
CA GLY A 155 -20.86 -2.18 0.32
C GLY A 155 -20.66 -1.38 -0.97
N PRO A 156 -21.17 -0.15 -1.11
CA PRO A 156 -20.91 0.69 -2.28
C PRO A 156 -19.44 0.98 -2.52
N THR A 157 -18.67 1.36 -1.49
CA THR A 157 -17.24 1.62 -1.62
C THR A 157 -16.45 0.34 -1.86
N THR A 158 -16.88 -0.80 -1.30
CA THR A 158 -16.30 -2.11 -1.57
C THR A 158 -16.38 -2.47 -3.06
N ARG A 159 -17.54 -2.30 -3.69
CA ARG A 159 -17.70 -2.53 -5.13
C ARG A 159 -16.79 -1.63 -5.98
N LYS A 160 -16.61 -0.36 -5.57
CA LYS A 160 -15.66 0.55 -6.22
C LYS A 160 -14.23 0.05 -6.08
N LEU A 161 -13.84 -0.44 -4.91
CA LEU A 161 -12.50 -0.96 -4.67
C LEU A 161 -12.22 -2.21 -5.51
N PHE A 162 -13.19 -3.11 -5.72
CA PHE A 162 -13.01 -4.24 -6.63
C PHE A 162 -12.70 -3.78 -8.06
N ALA A 163 -13.47 -2.85 -8.60
CA ALA A 163 -13.20 -2.30 -9.93
C ALA A 163 -11.83 -1.61 -10.02
N LEU A 164 -11.44 -0.87 -8.99
CA LEU A 164 -10.12 -0.23 -8.92
C LEU A 164 -8.99 -1.26 -8.79
N ALA A 165 -9.20 -2.37 -8.08
CA ALA A 165 -8.23 -3.45 -7.98
C ALA A 165 -7.97 -4.08 -9.36
N GLU A 166 -9.02 -4.42 -10.11
CA GLU A 166 -8.90 -4.91 -11.48
C GLU A 166 -8.18 -3.91 -12.41
N GLU A 167 -8.45 -2.61 -12.27
CA GLU A 167 -7.75 -1.58 -13.06
C GLU A 167 -6.26 -1.53 -12.69
N SER A 168 -5.93 -1.62 -11.41
CA SER A 168 -4.54 -1.63 -10.94
C SER A 168 -3.75 -2.85 -11.43
N GLU A 169 -4.39 -4.03 -11.48
CA GLU A 169 -3.81 -5.25 -12.02
C GLU A 169 -3.52 -5.11 -13.53
N LYS A 170 -4.48 -4.60 -14.32
CA LYS A 170 -4.30 -4.34 -15.75
C LYS A 170 -3.13 -3.38 -16.02
N LYS A 171 -2.84 -2.47 -15.10
CA LYS A 171 -1.70 -1.53 -15.17
C LYS A 171 -0.42 -2.11 -14.54
N ASN A 172 -0.44 -3.36 -14.09
CA ASN A 172 0.68 -4.03 -13.43
C ASN A 172 1.22 -3.27 -12.19
N MET A 173 0.35 -2.55 -11.50
CA MET A 173 0.68 -1.84 -10.27
C MET A 173 0.84 -2.83 -9.10
N LYS A 174 1.71 -2.50 -8.17
CA LYS A 174 1.88 -3.27 -6.94
C LYS A 174 1.06 -2.61 -5.84
N VAL A 175 0.13 -3.38 -5.28
CA VAL A 175 -0.77 -2.91 -4.22
C VAL A 175 -0.64 -3.82 -3.01
N GLY A 176 -0.23 -3.25 -1.89
CA GLY A 176 -0.13 -3.93 -0.61
C GLY A 176 -1.17 -3.38 0.37
N VAL A 177 -1.76 -4.26 1.17
CA VAL A 177 -2.70 -3.89 2.25
C VAL A 177 -2.12 -4.30 3.59
N GLY A 178 -2.28 -3.46 4.62
CA GLY A 178 -1.75 -3.66 5.97
C GLY A 178 -2.40 -4.81 6.77
N LEU A 179 -2.66 -5.94 6.12
CA LEU A 179 -3.13 -7.19 6.73
C LEU A 179 -1.91 -7.96 7.27
N MET A 180 -1.39 -7.48 8.37
CA MET A 180 -0.09 -7.88 8.92
C MET A 180 0.02 -9.37 9.27
N ILE A 181 -1.09 -10.05 9.59
CA ILE A 181 -1.09 -11.47 9.98
C ILE A 181 -0.66 -12.35 8.81
N ARG A 182 -1.05 -12.03 7.57
CA ARG A 182 -0.62 -12.73 6.35
C ARG A 182 0.90 -12.78 6.17
N HIS A 183 1.64 -11.82 6.73
CA HIS A 183 3.09 -11.73 6.64
C HIS A 183 3.80 -12.32 7.86
N CYS A 184 3.08 -12.85 8.84
CA CYS A 184 3.65 -13.51 10.01
C CYS A 184 4.10 -14.94 9.65
N LYS A 185 5.41 -15.20 9.72
CA LYS A 185 5.98 -16.52 9.38
C LYS A 185 5.37 -17.66 10.19
N ALA A 186 5.12 -17.43 11.50
CA ALA A 186 4.50 -18.45 12.35
C ALA A 186 3.05 -18.77 11.91
N ARG A 187 2.29 -17.76 11.47
CA ARG A 187 0.93 -17.96 10.96
C ARG A 187 0.92 -18.63 9.59
N GLN A 188 1.84 -18.29 8.72
CA GLN A 188 2.02 -18.99 7.44
C GLN A 188 2.37 -20.48 7.64
N GLU A 189 3.23 -20.79 8.61
CA GLU A 189 3.54 -22.18 8.95
C GLU A 189 2.35 -22.91 9.56
N LEU A 190 1.57 -22.27 10.44
CA LEU A 190 0.33 -22.83 10.97
C LEU A 190 -0.66 -23.16 9.85
N HIS A 191 -0.89 -22.21 8.94
CA HIS A 191 -1.76 -22.40 7.79
C HIS A 191 -1.31 -23.59 6.93
N ARG A 192 -0.02 -23.68 6.60
CA ARG A 192 0.57 -24.79 5.85
C ARG A 192 0.32 -26.15 6.53
N ARG A 193 0.42 -26.25 7.85
CA ARG A 193 0.15 -27.49 8.60
C ARG A 193 -1.32 -27.87 8.59
N ILE A 194 -2.21 -26.87 8.70
CA ILE A 194 -3.66 -27.11 8.59
C ILE A 194 -3.99 -27.62 7.20
N GLU A 195 -3.48 -27.01 6.14
CA GLU A 195 -3.68 -27.47 4.75
C GLU A 195 -3.09 -28.86 4.50
N ALA A 196 -1.99 -29.20 5.16
CA ALA A 196 -1.40 -30.54 5.11
C ALA A 196 -2.23 -31.60 5.86
N GLY A 197 -3.32 -31.23 6.52
CA GLY A 197 -4.20 -32.13 7.24
C GLY A 197 -3.69 -32.55 8.62
N GLU A 198 -2.68 -31.90 9.19
CA GLU A 198 -2.08 -32.28 10.48
C GLU A 198 -3.08 -32.26 11.65
N ILE A 199 -4.16 -31.49 11.54
CA ILE A 199 -5.25 -31.44 12.54
C ILE A 199 -6.54 -32.14 12.07
N GLY A 200 -6.50 -32.80 10.91
CA GLY A 200 -7.68 -33.43 10.30
C GLY A 200 -8.63 -32.41 9.65
N GLU A 201 -9.90 -32.79 9.48
CA GLU A 201 -10.91 -31.89 8.91
C GLU A 201 -11.31 -30.79 9.87
N VAL A 202 -11.31 -29.54 9.35
CA VAL A 202 -11.73 -28.36 10.11
C VAL A 202 -13.25 -28.24 10.08
N GLY A 203 -13.92 -28.65 11.17
CA GLY A 203 -15.37 -28.56 11.27
C GLY A 203 -15.90 -27.21 11.73
N LEU A 204 -15.09 -26.41 12.43
CA LEU A 204 -15.49 -25.12 12.97
C LEU A 204 -14.27 -24.21 13.16
N LEU A 205 -14.37 -22.96 12.69
CA LEU A 205 -13.43 -21.89 13.00
C LEU A 205 -14.08 -20.88 13.96
N ARG A 206 -13.34 -20.48 14.97
CA ARG A 206 -13.78 -19.43 15.90
C ARG A 206 -12.64 -18.42 16.08
N ALA A 207 -12.96 -17.16 15.88
CA ALA A 207 -12.02 -16.05 16.12
C ALA A 207 -12.59 -15.11 17.17
N TYR A 208 -11.77 -14.73 18.14
CA TYR A 208 -12.15 -13.82 19.22
C TYR A 208 -11.24 -12.61 19.24
N ARG A 209 -11.87 -11.43 19.33
CA ARG A 209 -11.14 -10.22 19.65
C ARG A 209 -11.63 -9.69 20.99
N MET A 210 -10.77 -9.77 21.99
CA MET A 210 -10.99 -9.18 23.29
C MET A 210 -10.19 -7.88 23.37
N ALA A 211 -10.88 -6.77 23.57
CA ALA A 211 -10.28 -5.45 23.70
C ALA A 211 -11.15 -4.59 24.59
N GLY A 212 -10.56 -3.59 25.24
CA GLY A 212 -11.29 -2.52 25.87
C GLY A 212 -12.05 -1.66 24.86
N GLN A 213 -12.73 -0.63 25.32
CA GLN A 213 -13.45 0.32 24.48
C GLN A 213 -12.47 1.01 23.50
N ALA A 214 -12.57 0.68 22.22
CA ALA A 214 -11.67 1.20 21.19
C ALA A 214 -12.13 2.51 20.57
N ALA A 215 -13.44 2.78 20.64
CA ALA A 215 -14.06 3.95 20.02
C ALA A 215 -14.92 4.67 21.06
N HIS A 216 -14.56 5.92 21.33
CA HIS A 216 -15.34 6.82 22.17
C HIS A 216 -15.18 8.25 21.66
N ALA A 217 -16.28 8.91 21.37
CA ALA A 217 -16.31 10.33 21.09
C ALA A 217 -17.31 10.98 22.05
N GLY A 218 -16.83 11.93 22.82
CA GLY A 218 -17.69 12.87 23.56
C GLY A 218 -18.31 13.91 22.61
N PRO A 219 -18.94 14.97 23.14
CA PRO A 219 -19.40 16.09 22.32
C PRO A 219 -18.25 16.74 21.54
N CYS A 220 -18.55 17.26 20.34
CA CYS A 220 -17.58 18.02 19.57
C CYS A 220 -17.22 19.30 20.34
N PRO A 221 -15.92 19.60 20.55
CA PRO A 221 -15.50 20.87 21.15
C PRO A 221 -15.93 22.06 20.30
N SER A 222 -16.31 23.17 20.96
CA SER A 222 -16.83 24.36 20.27
C SER A 222 -15.83 25.08 19.34
N ASP A 223 -14.56 24.82 19.52
CA ASP A 223 -13.45 25.37 18.72
C ASP A 223 -13.08 24.49 17.51
N GLN A 224 -13.77 23.37 17.31
CA GLN A 224 -13.52 22.44 16.20
C GLN A 224 -14.71 22.36 15.26
N SER A 225 -14.45 22.17 13.98
CA SER A 225 -15.51 21.80 13.02
C SER A 225 -15.97 20.38 13.28
N GLU A 226 -17.27 20.13 13.16
CA GLU A 226 -17.88 18.80 13.35
C GLU A 226 -17.20 17.75 12.47
N VAL A 227 -16.98 18.05 11.18
CA VAL A 227 -16.31 17.13 10.24
C VAL A 227 -14.87 16.87 10.66
N GLY A 228 -14.13 17.91 11.04
CA GLY A 228 -12.74 17.76 11.52
C GLY A 228 -12.69 16.87 12.76
N TYR A 229 -13.59 17.11 13.71
CA TYR A 229 -13.70 16.29 14.92
C TYR A 229 -13.99 14.82 14.59
N GLN A 230 -14.96 14.55 13.73
CA GLN A 230 -15.30 13.18 13.31
C GLN A 230 -14.13 12.49 12.60
N ILE A 231 -13.39 13.17 11.72
CA ILE A 231 -12.20 12.63 11.07
C ILE A 231 -11.09 12.36 12.10
N ARG A 232 -10.89 13.26 13.05
CA ARG A 232 -9.88 13.07 14.12
C ARG A 232 -10.20 11.88 15.03
N ARG A 233 -11.49 11.57 15.24
CA ARG A 233 -12.04 10.49 16.06
C ARG A 233 -12.70 9.38 15.23
N PHE A 234 -12.22 9.16 14.01
CA PHE A 234 -12.89 8.35 12.99
C PHE A 234 -13.34 6.96 13.43
N HIS A 235 -12.63 6.33 14.37
CA HIS A 235 -13.04 5.03 14.93
C HIS A 235 -14.43 5.07 15.59
N SER A 236 -14.88 6.25 16.08
CA SER A 236 -16.18 6.43 16.73
C SER A 236 -17.32 6.70 15.74
N PHE A 237 -17.03 6.88 14.46
CA PHE A 237 -18.02 7.25 13.45
C PHE A 237 -18.09 6.19 12.35
N LEU A 238 -19.27 5.59 12.22
CA LEU A 238 -19.50 4.48 11.30
C LEU A 238 -19.15 4.83 9.85
N TRP A 239 -19.52 6.04 9.40
CA TRP A 239 -19.24 6.49 8.04
C TRP A 239 -17.74 6.56 7.71
N ALA A 240 -16.90 6.82 8.72
CA ALA A 240 -15.48 7.04 8.54
C ALA A 240 -14.64 5.77 8.74
N SER A 241 -15.10 4.83 9.61
CA SER A 241 -14.37 3.63 10.01
C SER A 241 -14.96 2.32 9.46
N GLY A 242 -16.25 2.29 9.08
CA GLY A 242 -16.98 1.05 8.83
C GLY A 242 -17.38 0.30 10.11
N GLY A 243 -17.11 0.89 11.30
CA GLY A 243 -17.37 0.29 12.60
C GLY A 243 -16.31 -0.70 13.06
N ILE A 244 -16.43 -1.12 14.31
CA ILE A 244 -15.46 -2.01 14.99
C ILE A 244 -15.28 -3.34 14.25
N PHE A 245 -16.34 -3.88 13.67
CA PHE A 245 -16.26 -5.14 12.93
C PHE A 245 -15.30 -5.03 11.74
N SER A 246 -15.46 -4.01 10.89
CA SER A 246 -14.57 -3.77 9.76
C SER A 246 -13.17 -3.31 10.19
N ASP A 247 -13.09 -2.45 11.19
CA ASP A 247 -11.84 -1.80 11.55
C ASP A 247 -10.92 -2.69 12.38
N PHE A 248 -11.47 -3.49 13.28
CA PHE A 248 -10.69 -4.32 14.21
C PHE A 248 -10.80 -5.81 13.93
N ASN A 249 -12.02 -6.34 13.70
CA ASN A 249 -12.19 -7.79 13.52
C ASN A 249 -11.72 -8.28 12.16
N ILE A 250 -11.41 -7.37 11.22
CA ILE A 250 -10.82 -7.73 9.93
C ILE A 250 -9.57 -8.60 10.08
N HIS A 251 -8.77 -8.39 11.13
CA HIS A 251 -7.59 -9.20 11.38
C HIS A 251 -7.91 -10.67 11.68
N GLN A 252 -8.97 -10.92 12.45
CA GLN A 252 -9.41 -12.27 12.79
C GLN A 252 -10.15 -12.96 11.63
N ILE A 253 -10.77 -12.18 10.76
CA ILE A 253 -11.45 -12.71 9.56
C ILE A 253 -10.41 -13.03 8.48
N ASP A 254 -9.34 -12.25 8.41
CA ASP A 254 -8.27 -12.40 7.43
C ASP A 254 -7.33 -13.57 7.77
N GLU A 255 -7.27 -13.96 9.04
CA GLU A 255 -6.48 -15.07 9.54
C GLU A 255 -7.10 -16.42 9.21
#